data_c243a3ffa432d4d57a6a426ccb53c2c6
#
_entry.id   c243a3ffa432d4d57a6a426ccb53c2c6
#
_cell.length_a   1.000
_cell.length_b   1.000
_cell.length_c   1.000
_cell.angle_alpha   90.00
_cell.angle_beta   90.00
_cell.angle_gamma   90.00
#
_symmetry.space_group_name_H-M   'P 1'
#
loop_
_entity.id
_entity.type
_entity.pdbx_description
1 polymer ?
#
loop_
_entity_poly.entity_id
_entity_poly.type
_entity_poly.pdbx_seq_one_letter_code
_entity_poly.pdbx_strand_id
1 'polypeptide(L)'
;DFQEKTIEDFVQHRFNVILKARQLGISTITAGYSLWMMTFHQDKNILVIATKQEVAKNLVTKVRVMHANLPSWLKQKCVEDNKLSLRYKNGSQIKAVSSGEDAGRSEALSLLVLDEAAFIDKIDTIWAAASQTLSTGGQCIALSTPNGVGNWFHRTWMDAEDGLNDFNFIK
;
A
#
# COMPACT_ATOMS: atom_id res chain seq x y z
N ASP A 1 5.23 -7.10 -19.82
CA ASP A 1 5.81 -5.84 -19.35
C ASP A 1 5.99 -5.92 -17.85
N PHE A 2 7.01 -5.22 -17.31
CA PHE A 2 7.31 -5.23 -15.85
C PHE A 2 6.10 -4.76 -15.02
N GLN A 3 5.39 -3.75 -15.47
CA GLN A 3 4.23 -3.20 -14.77
C GLN A 3 3.06 -4.18 -14.74
N GLU A 4 2.78 -4.86 -15.83
CA GLU A 4 1.74 -5.92 -15.90
C GLU A 4 2.08 -7.05 -14.95
N LYS A 5 3.32 -7.53 -14.97
CA LYS A 5 3.78 -8.56 -14.06
C LYS A 5 3.64 -8.14 -12.59
N THR A 6 3.96 -6.88 -12.26
CA THR A 6 3.80 -6.36 -10.90
C THR A 6 2.34 -6.39 -10.45
N ILE A 7 1.39 -6.06 -11.35
CA ILE A 7 -0.04 -6.14 -11.03
C ILE A 7 -0.48 -7.60 -10.85
N GLU A 8 -0.01 -8.51 -11.69
CA GLU A 8 -0.26 -9.95 -11.53
C GLU A 8 0.25 -10.46 -10.19
N ASP A 9 1.46 -10.06 -9.78
CA ASP A 9 2.03 -10.39 -8.48
C ASP A 9 1.15 -9.85 -7.32
N PHE A 10 0.61 -8.64 -7.42
CA PHE A 10 -0.31 -8.09 -6.41
C PHE A 10 -1.61 -8.90 -6.28
N VAL A 11 -2.10 -9.44 -7.38
CA VAL A 11 -3.31 -10.27 -7.39
C VAL A 11 -3.05 -11.66 -6.85
N GLN A 12 -1.89 -12.26 -7.19
CA GLN A 12 -1.56 -13.65 -6.87
C GLN A 12 -0.99 -13.82 -5.47
N HIS A 13 -0.31 -12.81 -4.94
CA HIS A 13 0.38 -12.88 -3.65
C HIS A 13 -0.20 -11.91 -2.64
N ARG A 14 -0.43 -12.43 -1.45
CA ARG A 14 -1.01 -11.66 -0.36
C ARG A 14 -0.05 -10.59 0.16
N PHE A 15 1.23 -10.90 0.25
CA PHE A 15 2.28 -9.99 0.72
C PHE A 15 3.33 -9.81 -0.36
N ASN A 16 3.64 -8.57 -0.71
CA ASN A 16 4.64 -8.23 -1.71
C ASN A 16 5.66 -7.25 -1.14
N VAL A 17 6.94 -7.53 -1.35
CA VAL A 17 8.05 -6.62 -1.04
C VAL A 17 8.74 -6.25 -2.35
N ILE A 18 8.85 -4.93 -2.63
CA ILE A 18 9.31 -4.41 -3.91
C ILE A 18 10.55 -3.56 -3.72
N LEU A 19 11.66 -4.03 -4.26
CA LEU A 19 12.88 -3.24 -4.38
C LEU A 19 12.81 -2.43 -5.68
N LYS A 20 12.59 -1.14 -5.57
CA LYS A 20 12.40 -0.26 -6.73
C LYS A 20 13.60 0.65 -6.96
N ALA A 21 13.94 0.91 -8.20
CA ALA A 21 14.67 2.12 -8.56
C ALA A 21 13.71 3.32 -8.57
N ARG A 22 14.27 4.53 -8.53
CA ARG A 22 13.47 5.76 -8.65
C ARG A 22 12.80 5.82 -10.02
N GLN A 23 11.59 6.38 -10.08
CA GLN A 23 10.84 6.69 -11.32
C GLN A 23 10.37 5.48 -12.16
N LEU A 24 10.30 4.27 -11.61
CA LEU A 24 9.75 3.10 -12.31
C LEU A 24 8.21 3.05 -12.35
N GLY A 25 7.52 4.05 -11.80
CA GLY A 25 6.07 4.11 -11.80
C GLY A 25 5.38 3.18 -10.78
N ILE A 26 6.12 2.49 -9.91
CA ILE A 26 5.57 1.51 -8.95
C ILE A 26 4.54 2.15 -8.00
N SER A 27 4.80 3.35 -7.47
CA SER A 27 3.82 4.06 -6.65
C SER A 27 2.54 4.41 -7.44
N THR A 28 2.65 4.63 -8.75
CA THR A 28 1.51 4.86 -9.64
C THR A 28 0.70 3.58 -9.85
N ILE A 29 1.38 2.45 -10.08
CA ILE A 29 0.73 1.14 -10.20
C ILE A 29 0.03 0.77 -8.89
N THR A 30 0.66 1.00 -7.74
CA THR A 30 0.07 0.75 -6.41
C THR A 30 -1.17 1.62 -6.19
N ALA A 31 -1.15 2.89 -6.62
CA ALA A 31 -2.32 3.76 -6.60
C ALA A 31 -3.44 3.23 -7.52
N GLY A 32 -3.10 2.77 -8.73
CA GLY A 32 -4.04 2.17 -9.66
C GLY A 32 -4.69 0.90 -9.11
N TYR A 33 -3.89 0.03 -8.50
CA TYR A 33 -4.40 -1.18 -7.82
C TYR A 33 -5.33 -0.85 -6.65
N SER A 34 -4.98 0.17 -5.85
CA SER A 34 -5.84 0.67 -4.76
C SER A 34 -7.17 1.20 -5.29
N LEU A 35 -7.13 1.99 -6.37
CA LEU A 35 -8.33 2.50 -7.04
C LEU A 35 -9.21 1.37 -7.56
N TRP A 36 -8.61 0.38 -8.23
CA TRP A 36 -9.32 -0.80 -8.72
C TRP A 36 -10.03 -1.53 -7.58
N MET A 37 -9.32 -1.79 -6.47
CA MET A 37 -9.89 -2.45 -5.30
C MET A 37 -11.09 -1.67 -4.75
N MET A 38 -10.98 -0.35 -4.60
CA MET A 38 -12.05 0.51 -4.07
C MET A 38 -13.23 0.63 -5.04
N THR A 39 -12.99 0.57 -6.34
CA THR A 39 -14.02 0.78 -7.37
C THR A 39 -14.88 -0.46 -7.55
N PHE A 40 -14.26 -1.63 -7.59
CA PHE A 40 -14.92 -2.89 -7.94
C PHE A 40 -15.30 -3.76 -6.74
N HIS A 41 -14.90 -3.37 -5.51
CA HIS A 41 -15.23 -4.10 -4.30
C HIS A 41 -15.83 -3.15 -3.25
N GLN A 42 -16.68 -3.71 -2.39
CA GLN A 42 -17.30 -2.99 -1.27
C GLN A 42 -16.46 -3.10 0.01
N ASP A 43 -16.58 -2.11 0.86
CA ASP A 43 -16.03 -2.11 2.23
C ASP A 43 -14.52 -2.40 2.30
N LYS A 44 -13.76 -1.98 1.28
CA LYS A 44 -12.31 -2.10 1.29
C LYS A 44 -11.67 -0.97 2.08
N ASN A 45 -10.80 -1.33 3.01
CA ASN A 45 -10.10 -0.40 3.87
C ASN A 45 -8.60 -0.43 3.53
N ILE A 46 -8.10 0.66 2.95
CA ILE A 46 -6.72 0.79 2.50
C ILE A 46 -6.00 1.81 3.37
N LEU A 47 -4.88 1.41 3.97
CA LEU A 47 -4.01 2.26 4.76
C LEU A 47 -2.66 2.44 4.06
N VAL A 48 -2.24 3.69 3.91
CA VAL A 48 -0.93 4.05 3.38
C VAL A 48 -0.09 4.64 4.50
N ILE A 49 1.04 4.02 4.79
CA ILE A 49 2.02 4.48 5.78
C ILE A 49 3.33 4.82 5.06
N ALA A 50 3.89 5.97 5.38
CA ALA A 50 5.20 6.40 4.90
C ALA A 50 5.95 7.14 6.01
N THR A 51 7.22 7.45 5.76
CA THR A 51 8.09 8.18 6.71
C THR A 51 7.49 9.53 7.12
N LYS A 52 6.87 10.22 6.17
CA LYS A 52 6.23 11.52 6.34
C LYS A 52 4.83 11.50 5.76
N GLN A 53 3.93 12.24 6.39
CA GLN A 53 2.55 12.37 5.93
C GLN A 53 2.44 12.86 4.47
N GLU A 54 3.32 13.76 4.05
CA GLU A 54 3.37 14.25 2.66
C GLU A 54 3.65 13.13 1.64
N VAL A 55 4.52 12.17 1.99
CA VAL A 55 4.81 11.02 1.11
C VAL A 55 3.58 10.12 0.99
N ALA A 56 2.96 9.77 2.11
CA ALA A 56 1.73 8.97 2.12
C ALA A 56 0.59 9.67 1.38
N LYS A 57 0.43 10.99 1.58
CA LYS A 57 -0.56 11.82 0.89
C LYS A 57 -0.39 11.79 -0.64
N ASN A 58 0.84 11.73 -1.14
CA ASN A 58 1.09 11.68 -2.58
C ASN A 58 0.44 10.47 -3.25
N LEU A 59 0.40 9.33 -2.58
CA LEU A 59 -0.26 8.13 -3.10
C LEU A 59 -1.79 8.33 -3.14
N VAL A 60 -2.39 8.87 -2.08
CA VAL A 60 -3.83 9.23 -2.06
C VAL A 60 -4.16 10.25 -3.14
N THR A 61 -3.28 11.22 -3.38
CA THR A 61 -3.45 12.21 -4.46
C THR A 61 -3.46 11.53 -5.83
N LYS A 62 -2.58 10.55 -6.07
CA LYS A 62 -2.59 9.77 -7.33
C LYS A 62 -3.91 9.03 -7.51
N VAL A 63 -4.41 8.38 -6.46
CA VAL A 63 -5.72 7.70 -6.50
C VAL A 63 -6.83 8.69 -6.85
N ARG A 64 -6.84 9.88 -6.24
CA ARG A 64 -7.82 10.93 -6.50
C ARG A 64 -7.78 11.43 -7.95
N VAL A 65 -6.59 11.67 -8.49
CA VAL A 65 -6.42 12.08 -9.90
C VAL A 65 -6.92 11.01 -10.84
N MET A 66 -6.58 9.76 -10.60
CA MET A 66 -7.05 8.64 -11.41
C MET A 66 -8.58 8.50 -11.33
N HIS A 67 -9.17 8.60 -10.14
CA HIS A 67 -10.62 8.58 -9.95
C HIS A 67 -11.30 9.72 -10.74
N ALA A 68 -10.76 10.93 -10.68
CA ALA A 68 -11.31 12.08 -11.41
C ALA A 68 -11.33 11.87 -12.93
N ASN A 69 -10.40 11.07 -13.47
CA ASN A 69 -10.30 10.77 -14.90
C ASN A 69 -11.06 9.51 -15.33
N LEU A 70 -11.70 8.78 -14.42
CA LEU A 70 -12.55 7.65 -14.81
C LEU A 70 -13.78 8.13 -15.61
N PRO A 71 -14.30 7.31 -16.52
CA PRO A 71 -15.59 7.56 -17.13
C PRO A 71 -16.70 7.69 -16.09
N SER A 72 -17.68 8.54 -16.33
CA SER A 72 -18.75 8.83 -15.35
C SER A 72 -19.51 7.58 -14.89
N TRP A 73 -19.70 6.61 -15.77
CA TRP A 73 -20.38 5.34 -15.47
C TRP A 73 -19.58 4.41 -14.57
N LEU A 74 -18.25 4.62 -14.43
CA LEU A 74 -17.37 3.82 -13.58
C LEU A 74 -17.06 4.53 -12.25
N LYS A 75 -17.27 5.86 -12.17
CA LYS A 75 -16.98 6.63 -10.98
C LYS A 75 -17.87 6.24 -9.81
N GLN A 76 -17.24 5.83 -8.71
CA GLN A 76 -17.93 5.72 -7.42
C GLN A 76 -18.22 7.10 -6.85
N LYS A 77 -19.36 7.25 -6.17
CA LYS A 77 -19.69 8.50 -5.47
C LYS A 77 -18.80 8.68 -4.25
N CYS A 78 -18.06 9.78 -4.18
CA CYS A 78 -17.29 10.16 -3.01
C CYS A 78 -18.21 10.71 -1.92
N VAL A 79 -18.03 10.25 -0.68
CA VAL A 79 -18.69 10.76 0.52
C VAL A 79 -17.72 11.52 1.43
N GLU A 80 -16.41 11.28 1.28
CA GLU A 80 -15.33 12.02 1.91
C GLU A 80 -14.19 12.18 0.90
N ASP A 81 -13.72 13.40 0.73
CA ASP A 81 -12.58 13.74 -0.13
C ASP A 81 -11.79 14.87 0.52
N ASN A 82 -10.70 14.50 1.19
CA ASN A 82 -9.77 15.45 1.77
C ASN A 82 -8.33 15.07 1.42
N LYS A 83 -7.36 15.87 1.88
CA LYS A 83 -5.95 15.70 1.51
C LYS A 83 -5.35 14.34 1.89
N LEU A 84 -5.89 13.69 2.93
CA LEU A 84 -5.33 12.47 3.52
C LEU A 84 -6.22 11.25 3.33
N SER A 85 -7.48 11.45 2.90
CA SER A 85 -8.41 10.34 2.75
C SER A 85 -9.39 10.55 1.61
N LEU A 86 -9.82 9.44 1.04
CA LEU A 86 -10.87 9.35 0.04
C LEU A 86 -11.78 8.19 0.43
N ARG A 87 -13.08 8.44 0.55
CA ARG A 87 -14.08 7.44 0.89
C ARG A 87 -15.22 7.44 -0.11
N TYR A 88 -15.61 6.25 -0.52
CA TYR A 88 -16.71 6.03 -1.45
C TYR A 88 -18.01 5.63 -0.73
N LYS A 89 -19.14 5.90 -1.39
CA LYS A 89 -20.45 5.47 -0.88
C LYS A 89 -20.57 3.95 -0.73
N ASN A 90 -19.80 3.16 -1.48
CA ASN A 90 -19.75 1.70 -1.37
C ASN A 90 -19.00 1.20 -0.11
N GLY A 91 -18.59 2.09 0.79
CA GLY A 91 -17.89 1.79 2.03
C GLY A 91 -16.35 1.70 1.90
N SER A 92 -15.83 1.66 0.67
CA SER A 92 -14.39 1.58 0.45
C SER A 92 -13.69 2.92 0.73
N GLN A 93 -12.51 2.86 1.34
CA GLN A 93 -11.73 4.04 1.68
C GLN A 93 -10.23 3.80 1.56
N ILE A 94 -9.49 4.88 1.34
CA ILE A 94 -8.03 4.95 1.44
C ILE A 94 -7.65 6.09 2.35
N LYS A 95 -6.72 5.86 3.28
CA LYS A 95 -6.19 6.85 4.21
C LYS A 95 -4.68 6.87 4.20
N ALA A 96 -4.10 8.05 4.30
CA ALA A 96 -2.68 8.28 4.46
C ALA A 96 -2.36 8.69 5.90
N VAL A 97 -1.38 8.02 6.51
CA VAL A 97 -0.86 8.36 7.84
C VAL A 97 0.66 8.41 7.81
N SER A 98 1.24 9.19 8.72
CA SER A 98 2.68 9.13 8.98
C SER A 98 3.03 7.95 9.88
N SER A 99 4.29 7.56 9.88
CA SER A 99 4.84 6.51 10.77
C SER A 99 4.87 6.99 12.24
N GLY A 100 3.74 6.94 12.91
CA GLY A 100 3.62 7.17 14.36
C GLY A 100 3.45 5.88 15.14
N GLU A 101 3.45 5.96 16.46
CA GLU A 101 3.32 4.78 17.35
C GLU A 101 1.99 4.05 17.17
N ASP A 102 0.94 4.76 16.74
CA ASP A 102 -0.39 4.20 16.46
C ASP A 102 -0.59 3.87 14.97
N ALA A 103 0.42 4.13 14.12
CA ALA A 103 0.35 3.72 12.72
C ALA A 103 0.28 2.19 12.64
N GLY A 104 -0.69 1.65 11.93
CA GLY A 104 -0.93 0.21 11.87
C GLY A 104 -1.96 -0.30 12.89
N ARG A 105 -2.31 0.46 13.92
CA ARG A 105 -3.47 0.19 14.78
C ARG A 105 -4.72 0.72 14.10
N SER A 106 -5.33 -0.09 13.29
CA SER A 106 -6.52 0.27 12.53
C SER A 106 -7.59 -0.82 12.68
N GLU A 107 -8.77 -0.53 12.19
CA GLU A 107 -9.76 -1.55 11.89
C GLU A 107 -9.19 -2.57 10.89
N ALA A 108 -9.89 -3.67 10.64
CA ALA A 108 -9.47 -4.68 9.67
C ALA A 108 -9.08 -4.04 8.32
N LEU A 109 -7.85 -4.27 7.88
CA LEU A 109 -7.32 -3.75 6.64
C LEU A 109 -7.51 -4.74 5.49
N SER A 110 -7.93 -4.22 4.35
CA SER A 110 -7.93 -4.95 3.07
C SER A 110 -6.57 -4.85 2.37
N LEU A 111 -5.93 -3.70 2.48
CA LEU A 111 -4.61 -3.45 1.92
C LEU A 111 -3.83 -2.49 2.81
N LEU A 112 -2.61 -2.87 3.15
CA LEU A 112 -1.60 -2.01 3.76
C LEU A 112 -0.54 -1.67 2.70
N VAL A 113 -0.28 -0.39 2.50
CA VAL A 113 0.82 0.10 1.66
C VAL A 113 1.87 0.74 2.56
N LEU A 114 3.09 0.21 2.53
CA LEU A 114 4.26 0.78 3.19
C LEU A 114 5.15 1.43 2.13
N ASP A 115 5.03 2.75 1.96
CA ASP A 115 5.83 3.48 0.95
C ASP A 115 7.14 3.97 1.56
N GLU A 116 8.24 3.78 0.83
CA GLU A 116 9.60 4.00 1.30
C GLU A 116 9.89 3.22 2.60
N ALA A 117 9.50 1.94 2.63
CA ALA A 117 9.51 1.08 3.81
C ALA A 117 10.88 0.97 4.49
N ALA A 118 11.99 1.01 3.72
CA ALA A 118 13.36 0.97 4.26
C ALA A 118 13.73 2.20 5.11
N PHE A 119 12.95 3.29 5.02
CA PHE A 119 13.18 4.56 5.71
C PHE A 119 12.18 4.82 6.84
N ILE A 120 11.21 3.95 7.05
CA ILE A 120 10.20 4.09 8.11
C ILE A 120 10.83 3.74 9.46
N ASP A 121 10.86 4.71 10.37
CA ASP A 121 11.25 4.48 11.75
C ASP A 121 10.24 3.57 12.47
N LYS A 122 10.71 2.71 13.37
CA LYS A 122 9.88 1.79 14.15
C LYS A 122 8.97 0.86 13.29
N ILE A 123 9.36 0.58 12.06
CA ILE A 123 8.57 -0.24 11.14
C ILE A 123 8.29 -1.65 11.69
N ASP A 124 9.21 -2.21 12.49
CA ASP A 124 8.99 -3.51 13.17
C ASP A 124 7.75 -3.46 14.07
N THR A 125 7.57 -2.38 14.84
CA THR A 125 6.40 -2.17 15.69
C THR A 125 5.13 -1.95 14.86
N ILE A 126 5.22 -1.14 13.81
CA ILE A 126 4.12 -0.87 12.89
C ILE A 126 3.67 -2.18 12.21
N TRP A 127 4.62 -2.97 11.72
CA TRP A 127 4.32 -4.25 11.08
C TRP A 127 3.67 -5.25 12.06
N ALA A 128 4.19 -5.36 13.28
CA ALA A 128 3.62 -6.22 14.31
C ALA A 128 2.16 -5.87 14.62
N ALA A 129 1.81 -4.59 14.68
CA ALA A 129 0.44 -4.14 14.87
C ALA A 129 -0.43 -4.37 13.62
N ALA A 130 0.08 -3.98 12.45
CA ALA A 130 -0.66 -4.05 11.20
C ALA A 130 -0.90 -5.49 10.72
N SER A 131 0.04 -6.40 10.94
CA SER A 131 -0.10 -7.80 10.56
C SER A 131 -1.31 -8.48 11.23
N GLN A 132 -1.64 -8.05 12.44
CA GLN A 132 -2.84 -8.52 13.14
C GLN A 132 -4.13 -8.03 12.44
N THR A 133 -4.15 -6.79 11.95
CA THR A 133 -5.31 -6.24 11.21
C THR A 133 -5.48 -6.83 9.82
N LEU A 134 -4.43 -7.43 9.27
CA LEU A 134 -4.43 -8.16 8.00
C LEU A 134 -4.84 -9.63 8.15
N SER A 135 -5.03 -10.14 9.37
CA SER A 135 -5.28 -11.56 9.67
C SER A 135 -6.53 -12.13 8.97
N THR A 136 -7.49 -11.29 8.64
CA THR A 136 -8.73 -11.64 7.94
C THR A 136 -8.60 -11.76 6.41
N GLY A 137 -7.38 -11.82 5.88
CA GLY A 137 -7.11 -11.96 4.45
C GLY A 137 -6.65 -10.68 3.76
N GLY A 138 -6.32 -9.63 4.52
CA GLY A 138 -5.77 -8.39 3.97
C GLY A 138 -4.40 -8.58 3.33
N GLN A 139 -4.06 -7.69 2.40
CA GLN A 139 -2.81 -7.69 1.62
C GLN A 139 -1.83 -6.64 2.13
N CYS A 140 -0.54 -6.84 1.86
CA CYS A 140 0.49 -5.84 2.09
C CYS A 140 1.36 -5.63 0.85
N ILE A 141 1.62 -4.38 0.52
CA ILE A 141 2.59 -3.96 -0.49
C ILE A 141 3.62 -3.06 0.20
N ALA A 142 4.81 -3.59 0.43
CA ALA A 142 5.94 -2.84 0.95
C ALA A 142 6.89 -2.48 -0.19
N LEU A 143 7.02 -1.20 -0.50
CA LEU A 143 7.87 -0.74 -1.60
C LEU A 143 8.92 0.25 -1.08
N SER A 144 10.15 0.13 -1.57
CA SER A 144 11.22 1.05 -1.19
C SER A 144 12.38 1.06 -2.19
N THR A 145 13.09 2.17 -2.24
CA THR A 145 14.48 2.18 -2.66
C THR A 145 15.35 1.59 -1.55
N PRO A 146 16.55 1.09 -1.86
CA PRO A 146 17.44 0.53 -0.83
C PRO A 146 17.90 1.61 0.15
N ASN A 147 18.04 1.23 1.43
CA ASN A 147 18.57 2.07 2.50
C ASN A 147 19.55 1.29 3.39
N GLY A 148 20.63 0.78 2.78
CA GLY A 148 21.61 -0.04 3.48
C GLY A 148 21.08 -1.42 3.89
N VAL A 149 21.77 -2.06 4.83
CA VAL A 149 21.50 -3.42 5.29
C VAL A 149 21.00 -3.44 6.73
N GLY A 150 20.32 -4.52 7.12
CA GLY A 150 19.91 -4.77 8.50
C GLY A 150 18.61 -4.09 8.95
N ASN A 151 18.00 -3.21 8.16
CA ASN A 151 16.67 -2.68 8.45
C ASN A 151 15.57 -3.72 8.13
N TRP A 152 14.35 -3.46 8.58
CA TRP A 152 13.19 -4.35 8.38
C TRP A 152 12.98 -4.72 6.90
N PHE A 153 13.06 -3.73 5.98
CA PHE A 153 12.85 -3.96 4.56
C PHE A 153 13.90 -4.91 3.98
N HIS A 154 15.19 -4.68 4.32
CA HIS A 154 16.28 -5.56 3.89
C HIS A 154 16.10 -6.98 4.41
N ARG A 155 15.79 -7.16 5.71
CA ARG A 155 15.55 -8.51 6.29
C ARG A 155 14.37 -9.19 5.62
N THR A 156 13.25 -8.48 5.45
CA THR A 156 12.05 -9.01 4.80
C THR A 156 12.33 -9.43 3.37
N TRP A 157 13.12 -8.64 2.64
CA TRP A 157 13.56 -8.97 1.28
C TRP A 157 14.41 -10.24 1.25
N MET A 158 15.45 -10.32 2.08
CA MET A 158 16.35 -11.48 2.13
C MET A 158 15.60 -12.75 2.54
N ASP A 159 14.75 -12.67 3.56
CA ASP A 159 13.92 -13.79 3.99
C ASP A 159 12.93 -14.23 2.90
N ALA A 160 12.43 -13.31 2.08
CA ALA A 160 11.57 -13.63 0.94
C ALA A 160 12.34 -14.36 -0.18
N GLU A 161 13.57 -13.90 -0.52
CA GLU A 161 14.44 -14.60 -1.47
C GLU A 161 14.78 -16.02 -1.02
N ASP A 162 14.99 -16.22 0.28
CA ASP A 162 15.33 -17.52 0.88
C ASP A 162 14.08 -18.37 1.21
N GLY A 163 12.86 -17.86 0.95
CA GLY A 163 11.61 -18.57 1.21
C GLY A 163 11.30 -18.73 2.71
N LEU A 164 11.82 -17.85 3.56
CA LEU A 164 11.68 -17.89 5.02
C LEU A 164 10.51 -17.07 5.55
N ASN A 165 9.82 -16.31 4.70
CA ASN A 165 8.60 -15.58 5.03
C ASN A 165 7.56 -15.72 3.91
N ASP A 166 6.38 -15.14 4.13
CA ASP A 166 5.24 -15.22 3.19
C ASP A 166 5.25 -14.09 2.13
N PHE A 167 6.31 -13.30 2.05
CA PHE A 167 6.41 -12.23 1.07
C PHE A 167 6.88 -12.74 -0.29
N ASN A 168 6.21 -12.29 -1.35
CA ASN A 168 6.70 -12.37 -2.70
C ASN A 168 7.64 -11.18 -2.96
N PHE A 169 8.84 -11.42 -3.47
CA PHE A 169 9.81 -10.36 -3.76
C PHE A 169 9.76 -9.98 -5.25
N ILE A 170 9.76 -8.66 -5.51
CA ILE A 170 9.69 -8.08 -6.85
C ILE A 170 10.87 -7.13 -7.03
N LYS A 171 11.68 -7.37 -8.08
CA LYS A 171 12.91 -6.60 -8.36
C LYS A 171 12.88 -6.07 -9.78
#